data_06fea17d76f81c955e8d72e162c8587f
#
_entry.id   06fea17d76f81c955e8d72e162c8587f
#
_cell.length_a   1.000
_cell.length_b   1.000
_cell.length_c   1.000
_cell.angle_alpha   90.00
_cell.angle_beta   90.00
_cell.angle_gamma   90.00
#
_symmetry.space_group_name_H-M   'P 1'
#
loop_
_entity.id
_entity.type
_entity.pdbx_description
1 polymer ?
#
loop_
_entity_poly.entity_id
_entity_poly.type
_entity_poly.pdbx_seq_one_letter_code
_entity_poly.pdbx_strand_id
1 'polypeptide(L)'
;MIKLINIDIDGTLVNSEGVVTDYTKEVLKKAKEKGVEIVLTSGRPIKSTQSIAEELGIDNYIICGNGAILYDVKKEEILFGGFLSREKVMEIANLCASNSIYYNVYTDQDILTEELTYNVLFYHRENAFKMDDKKTNINIVENIPKYIEENNIDHFLKITVCDSSEMVFNNIMKRLREIEDIEVLDVGYMSRKVIKYGTDFVNIDYYYTEISKSDINKWHAVEKLMEVLDIKTDEVMAIGDNVNDMEMIEHAGIGVAMDNSGEKIKEVADYVTDDNDNDGVAKIIEKLILNEGE
;
A
#
# COMPACT_ATOMS: atom_id res chain seq x y z
N MET A 1 6.36 26.61 4.35
CA MET A 1 6.54 26.22 2.93
C MET A 1 6.73 24.72 2.89
N ILE A 2 5.94 24.01 2.07
CA ILE A 2 6.00 22.55 1.96
C ILE A 2 7.31 22.13 1.30
N LYS A 3 7.95 21.14 1.90
CA LYS A 3 9.22 20.55 1.43
C LYS A 3 9.08 19.08 1.02
N LEU A 4 8.05 18.40 1.55
CA LEU A 4 7.80 16.99 1.32
C LEU A 4 6.32 16.77 0.96
N ILE A 5 6.06 16.05 -0.12
CA ILE A 5 4.71 15.59 -0.49
C ILE A 5 4.69 14.07 -0.50
N ASN A 6 3.89 13.48 0.38
CA ASN A 6 3.58 12.05 0.40
C ASN A 6 2.31 11.78 -0.38
N ILE A 7 2.35 10.86 -1.32
CA ILE A 7 1.25 10.56 -2.22
C ILE A 7 0.96 9.06 -2.20
N ASP A 8 -0.26 8.68 -1.84
CA ASP A 8 -0.72 7.31 -2.06
C ASP A 8 -0.87 7.01 -3.55
N ILE A 9 -0.85 5.73 -3.91
CA ILE A 9 -0.88 5.29 -5.31
C ILE A 9 -2.29 4.92 -5.75
N ASP A 10 -2.90 3.93 -5.08
CA ASP A 10 -4.12 3.26 -5.55
C ASP A 10 -5.38 4.02 -5.13
N GLY A 11 -6.10 4.60 -6.07
CA GLY A 11 -7.24 5.48 -5.79
C GLY A 11 -6.85 6.95 -5.54
N THR A 12 -5.55 7.26 -5.58
CA THR A 12 -5.02 8.60 -5.38
C THR A 12 -4.23 9.08 -6.60
N LEU A 13 -3.03 8.56 -6.81
CA LEU A 13 -2.13 9.00 -7.90
C LEU A 13 -2.51 8.41 -9.26
N VAL A 14 -2.90 7.13 -9.28
CA VAL A 14 -3.31 6.44 -10.50
C VAL A 14 -4.83 6.52 -10.67
N ASN A 15 -5.27 6.71 -11.91
CA ASN A 15 -6.67 6.71 -12.27
C ASN A 15 -7.26 5.28 -12.27
N SER A 16 -8.55 5.14 -12.58
CA SER A 16 -9.26 3.83 -12.63
C SER A 16 -8.71 2.87 -13.70
N GLU A 17 -7.91 3.38 -14.66
CA GLU A 17 -7.19 2.57 -15.65
C GLU A 17 -5.80 2.13 -15.17
N GLY A 18 -5.38 2.56 -13.96
CA GLY A 18 -4.07 2.26 -13.38
C GLY A 18 -2.92 3.09 -13.97
N VAL A 19 -3.23 4.26 -14.52
CA VAL A 19 -2.28 5.14 -15.24
C VAL A 19 -2.15 6.48 -14.51
N VAL A 20 -0.95 7.03 -14.46
CA VAL A 20 -0.71 8.43 -14.09
C VAL A 20 -0.78 9.28 -15.36
N THR A 21 -1.62 10.29 -15.37
CA THR A 21 -1.83 11.16 -16.55
C THR A 21 -0.59 12.02 -16.84
N ASP A 22 -0.44 12.45 -18.10
CA ASP A 22 0.66 13.33 -18.48
C ASP A 22 0.60 14.68 -17.77
N TYR A 23 -0.61 15.17 -17.47
CA TYR A 23 -0.80 16.38 -16.67
C TYR A 23 -0.27 16.23 -15.26
N THR A 24 -0.63 15.13 -14.57
CA THR A 24 -0.13 14.84 -13.23
C THR A 24 1.40 14.70 -13.23
N LYS A 25 1.99 14.01 -14.21
CA LYS A 25 3.45 13.90 -14.37
C LYS A 25 4.14 15.26 -14.50
N GLU A 26 3.56 16.16 -15.31
CA GLU A 26 4.11 17.50 -15.51
C GLU A 26 4.06 18.34 -14.22
N VAL A 27 2.97 18.26 -13.47
CA VAL A 27 2.81 19.00 -12.19
C VAL A 27 3.78 18.50 -11.15
N LEU A 28 3.93 17.16 -10.99
CA LEU A 28 4.91 16.57 -10.08
C LEU A 28 6.33 17.00 -10.44
N LYS A 29 6.68 17.01 -11.71
CA LYS A 29 7.98 17.50 -12.19
C LYS A 29 8.21 18.97 -11.80
N LYS A 30 7.23 19.86 -12.01
CA LYS A 30 7.33 21.27 -11.61
C LYS A 30 7.51 21.43 -10.08
N ALA A 31 6.82 20.63 -9.27
CA ALA A 31 7.00 20.65 -7.82
C ALA A 31 8.42 20.24 -7.42
N LYS A 32 8.98 19.21 -8.05
CA LYS A 32 10.40 18.82 -7.85
C LYS A 32 11.36 19.92 -8.28
N GLU A 33 11.10 20.61 -9.39
CA GLU A 33 11.93 21.75 -9.84
C GLU A 33 11.91 22.92 -8.86
N LYS A 34 10.85 23.06 -8.05
CA LYS A 34 10.77 24.00 -6.91
C LYS A 34 11.50 23.50 -5.65
N GLY A 35 12.10 22.32 -5.68
CA GLY A 35 12.84 21.74 -4.57
C GLY A 35 11.95 20.98 -3.57
N VAL A 36 10.73 20.60 -3.94
CA VAL A 36 9.86 19.78 -3.11
C VAL A 36 10.21 18.30 -3.33
N GLU A 37 10.45 17.57 -2.27
CA GLU A 37 10.63 16.12 -2.30
C GLU A 37 9.27 15.45 -2.48
N ILE A 38 9.18 14.48 -3.40
CA ILE A 38 7.96 13.72 -3.66
C ILE A 38 8.23 12.27 -3.34
N VAL A 39 7.36 11.67 -2.53
CA VAL A 39 7.48 10.29 -2.06
C VAL A 39 6.18 9.56 -2.31
N LEU A 40 6.26 8.39 -2.94
CA LEU A 40 5.14 7.48 -3.08
C LEU A 40 5.03 6.61 -1.82
N THR A 41 3.82 6.55 -1.26
CA THR A 41 3.55 5.83 -0.02
C THR A 41 2.41 4.85 -0.24
N SER A 42 2.69 3.54 -0.28
CA SER A 42 1.71 2.55 -0.73
C SER A 42 1.75 1.25 0.09
N GLY A 43 0.65 0.50 0.04
CA GLY A 43 0.60 -0.90 0.50
C GLY A 43 1.32 -1.90 -0.42
N ARG A 44 1.81 -1.45 -1.56
CA ARG A 44 2.50 -2.28 -2.56
C ARG A 44 3.90 -2.68 -2.11
N PRO A 45 4.45 -3.82 -2.65
CA PRO A 45 5.86 -4.18 -2.47
C PRO A 45 6.81 -3.20 -3.17
N ILE A 46 8.11 -3.22 -2.78
CA ILE A 46 9.15 -2.32 -3.31
C ILE A 46 9.15 -2.26 -4.84
N LYS A 47 9.27 -3.40 -5.53
CA LYS A 47 9.33 -3.42 -7.01
C LYS A 47 8.15 -2.74 -7.69
N SER A 48 6.94 -2.96 -7.16
CA SER A 48 5.73 -2.38 -7.73
C SER A 48 5.68 -0.87 -7.53
N THR A 49 6.07 -0.38 -6.36
CA THR A 49 6.14 1.05 -6.04
C THR A 49 7.27 1.73 -6.81
N GLN A 50 8.44 1.11 -6.85
CA GLN A 50 9.61 1.61 -7.58
C GLN A 50 9.34 1.77 -9.08
N SER A 51 8.63 0.82 -9.69
CA SER A 51 8.26 0.93 -11.12
C SER A 51 7.46 2.19 -11.44
N ILE A 52 6.55 2.61 -10.55
CA ILE A 52 5.78 3.84 -10.72
C ILE A 52 6.66 5.06 -10.41
N ALA A 53 7.48 4.99 -9.39
CA ALA A 53 8.43 6.04 -9.03
C ALA A 53 9.40 6.35 -10.18
N GLU A 54 9.94 5.33 -10.84
CA GLU A 54 10.82 5.45 -12.01
C GLU A 54 10.11 6.15 -13.19
N GLU A 55 8.85 5.79 -13.47
CA GLU A 55 8.04 6.44 -14.52
C GLU A 55 7.88 7.94 -14.27
N LEU A 56 7.82 8.34 -12.99
CA LEU A 56 7.66 9.73 -12.55
C LEU A 56 8.99 10.45 -12.32
N GLY A 57 10.11 9.76 -12.54
CA GLY A 57 11.44 10.28 -12.21
C GLY A 57 11.63 10.55 -10.72
N ILE A 58 10.92 9.83 -9.85
CA ILE A 58 11.09 9.86 -8.40
C ILE A 58 12.17 8.81 -8.09
N ASP A 59 13.34 9.28 -7.71
CA ASP A 59 14.54 8.46 -7.62
C ASP A 59 15.22 8.49 -6.23
N ASN A 60 14.58 9.10 -5.22
CA ASN A 60 15.15 9.21 -3.88
C ASN A 60 14.52 8.18 -2.92
N TYR A 61 13.28 8.38 -2.51
CA TYR A 61 12.65 7.58 -1.47
C TYR A 61 11.27 7.08 -1.89
N ILE A 62 10.93 5.89 -1.42
CA ILE A 62 9.57 5.32 -1.48
C ILE A 62 9.22 4.67 -0.15
N ILE A 63 7.94 4.67 0.19
CA ILE A 63 7.39 3.99 1.36
C ILE A 63 6.49 2.85 0.86
N CYS A 64 6.75 1.64 1.32
CA CYS A 64 6.11 0.41 0.85
C CYS A 64 5.45 -0.36 2.00
N GLY A 65 4.55 -1.29 1.67
CA GLY A 65 3.93 -2.19 2.63
C GLY A 65 3.14 -1.48 3.72
N ASN A 66 2.43 -0.39 3.40
CA ASN A 66 1.68 0.45 4.34
C ASN A 66 2.57 1.05 5.45
N GLY A 67 3.82 1.43 5.12
CA GLY A 67 4.76 2.00 6.08
C GLY A 67 5.74 0.99 6.68
N ALA A 68 5.63 -0.28 6.32
CA ALA A 68 6.57 -1.29 6.81
C ALA A 68 8.00 -1.11 6.29
N ILE A 69 8.18 -0.43 5.16
CA ILE A 69 9.49 -0.15 4.57
C ILE A 69 9.60 1.32 4.15
N LEU A 70 10.66 1.98 4.58
CA LEU A 70 11.23 3.17 3.95
C LEU A 70 12.46 2.75 3.16
N TYR A 71 12.45 2.97 1.85
CA TYR A 71 13.48 2.51 0.93
C TYR A 71 14.15 3.69 0.21
N ASP A 72 15.49 3.70 0.22
CA ASP A 72 16.30 4.62 -0.59
C ASP A 72 16.53 3.98 -1.96
N VAL A 73 15.90 4.54 -2.99
CA VAL A 73 15.94 4.01 -4.35
C VAL A 73 17.34 4.11 -4.97
N LYS A 74 18.06 5.21 -4.68
CA LYS A 74 19.42 5.44 -5.22
C LYS A 74 20.47 4.52 -4.62
N LYS A 75 20.34 4.24 -3.31
CA LYS A 75 21.29 3.37 -2.61
C LYS A 75 20.86 1.91 -2.63
N GLU A 76 19.64 1.63 -3.07
CA GLU A 76 19.05 0.29 -3.05
C GLU A 76 19.07 -0.33 -1.63
N GLU A 77 18.75 0.49 -0.60
CA GLU A 77 18.79 0.05 0.79
C GLU A 77 17.50 0.37 1.55
N ILE A 78 17.15 -0.48 2.50
CA ILE A 78 16.07 -0.26 3.46
C ILE A 78 16.61 0.64 4.58
N LEU A 79 16.10 1.88 4.68
CA LEU A 79 16.45 2.82 5.75
C LEU A 79 15.67 2.54 7.04
N PHE A 80 14.45 2.05 6.91
CA PHE A 80 13.60 1.63 8.01
C PHE A 80 12.80 0.39 7.63
N GLY A 81 12.73 -0.58 8.54
CA GLY A 81 11.95 -1.82 8.41
C GLY A 81 11.09 -2.08 9.65
N GLY A 82 9.78 -1.95 9.51
CA GLY A 82 8.77 -2.27 10.52
C GLY A 82 8.14 -3.64 10.24
N PHE A 83 8.93 -4.71 10.35
CA PHE A 83 8.50 -6.05 9.97
C PHE A 83 7.73 -6.76 11.08
N LEU A 84 6.75 -7.60 10.69
CA LEU A 84 6.21 -8.61 11.58
C LEU A 84 7.34 -9.57 11.99
N SER A 85 7.35 -10.00 13.26
CA SER A 85 8.30 -11.03 13.68
C SER A 85 7.94 -12.39 13.06
N ARG A 86 8.95 -13.22 12.83
CA ARG A 86 8.75 -14.60 12.36
C ARG A 86 7.81 -15.38 13.28
N GLU A 87 7.91 -15.17 14.59
CA GLU A 87 7.05 -15.80 15.58
C GLU A 87 5.57 -15.45 15.34
N LYS A 88 5.25 -14.17 15.11
CA LYS A 88 3.87 -13.73 14.82
C LYS A 88 3.35 -14.25 13.49
N VAL A 89 4.20 -14.29 12.47
CA VAL A 89 3.85 -14.89 11.17
C VAL A 89 3.49 -16.36 11.35
N MET A 90 4.29 -17.13 12.10
CA MET A 90 4.02 -18.55 12.37
C MET A 90 2.76 -18.75 13.23
N GLU A 91 2.51 -17.89 14.22
CA GLU A 91 1.30 -17.91 15.04
C GLU A 91 0.05 -17.73 14.16
N ILE A 92 0.04 -16.70 13.30
CA ILE A 92 -1.07 -16.40 12.38
C ILE A 92 -1.25 -17.52 11.36
N ALA A 93 -0.16 -18.00 10.76
CA ALA A 93 -0.18 -19.10 9.79
C ALA A 93 -0.79 -20.38 10.39
N ASN A 94 -0.37 -20.75 11.60
CA ASN A 94 -0.93 -21.91 12.31
C ASN A 94 -2.41 -21.72 12.65
N LEU A 95 -2.81 -20.51 13.02
CA LEU A 95 -4.20 -20.18 13.28
C LEU A 95 -5.06 -20.36 12.02
N CYS A 96 -4.61 -19.83 10.88
CA CYS A 96 -5.29 -19.94 9.59
C CYS A 96 -5.37 -21.41 9.13
N ALA A 97 -4.26 -22.14 9.14
CA ALA A 97 -4.18 -23.53 8.74
C ALA A 97 -5.11 -24.43 9.59
N SER A 98 -5.14 -24.23 10.91
CA SER A 98 -6.00 -25.01 11.84
C SER A 98 -7.50 -24.76 11.60
N ASN A 99 -7.88 -23.69 10.92
CA ASN A 99 -9.26 -23.35 10.60
C ASN A 99 -9.56 -23.47 9.10
N SER A 100 -8.63 -23.99 8.28
CA SER A 100 -8.75 -24.13 6.83
C SER A 100 -9.07 -22.80 6.14
N ILE A 101 -8.47 -21.70 6.60
CA ILE A 101 -8.67 -20.36 6.07
C ILE A 101 -7.46 -20.00 5.22
N TYR A 102 -7.73 -19.45 4.04
CA TYR A 102 -6.69 -18.99 3.12
C TYR A 102 -5.96 -17.77 3.68
N TYR A 103 -4.64 -17.80 3.54
CA TYR A 103 -3.78 -16.66 3.81
C TYR A 103 -2.61 -16.62 2.84
N ASN A 104 -2.00 -15.45 2.69
CA ASN A 104 -0.75 -15.26 1.99
C ASN A 104 0.12 -14.27 2.76
N VAL A 105 1.43 -14.38 2.59
CA VAL A 105 2.44 -13.60 3.32
C VAL A 105 3.21 -12.73 2.34
N TYR A 106 3.25 -11.43 2.62
CA TYR A 106 4.06 -10.48 1.85
C TYR A 106 5.41 -10.32 2.53
N THR A 107 6.46 -10.56 1.77
CA THR A 107 7.83 -10.26 2.16
C THR A 107 8.31 -8.98 1.45
N ASP A 108 9.52 -8.53 1.73
CA ASP A 108 10.16 -7.45 0.99
C ASP A 108 10.47 -7.82 -0.49
N GLN A 109 10.47 -9.11 -0.83
CA GLN A 109 10.83 -9.63 -2.15
C GLN A 109 9.65 -10.20 -2.95
N ASP A 110 8.72 -10.89 -2.28
CA ASP A 110 7.68 -11.67 -2.94
C ASP A 110 6.38 -11.81 -2.11
N ILE A 111 5.39 -12.41 -2.74
CA ILE A 111 4.16 -12.88 -2.07
C ILE A 111 4.23 -14.39 -1.99
N LEU A 112 4.28 -14.93 -0.77
CA LEU A 112 4.21 -16.37 -0.52
C LEU A 112 2.74 -16.80 -0.46
N THR A 113 2.37 -17.81 -1.23
CA THR A 113 1.03 -18.40 -1.23
C THR A 113 1.08 -19.90 -1.46
N GLU A 114 0.10 -20.63 -0.93
CA GLU A 114 -0.05 -22.06 -1.19
C GLU A 114 -0.98 -22.32 -2.40
N GLU A 115 -1.82 -21.32 -2.75
CA GLU A 115 -2.77 -21.42 -3.87
C GLU A 115 -2.91 -20.08 -4.60
N LEU A 116 -3.16 -20.16 -5.91
CA LEU A 116 -3.52 -18.99 -6.73
C LEU A 116 -5.02 -18.72 -6.63
N THR A 117 -5.42 -18.04 -5.57
CA THR A 117 -6.82 -17.67 -5.33
C THR A 117 -6.94 -16.26 -4.75
N TYR A 118 -8.14 -15.76 -4.56
CA TYR A 118 -8.47 -14.45 -3.99
C TYR A 118 -7.58 -13.31 -4.55
N ASN A 119 -6.96 -12.52 -3.67
CA ASN A 119 -6.14 -11.37 -4.03
C ASN A 119 -4.91 -11.75 -4.88
N VAL A 120 -4.24 -12.87 -4.60
CA VAL A 120 -3.02 -13.28 -5.32
C VAL A 120 -3.32 -13.66 -6.77
N LEU A 121 -4.49 -14.21 -7.06
CA LEU A 121 -4.93 -14.49 -8.44
C LEU A 121 -4.94 -13.22 -9.31
N PHE A 122 -5.28 -12.07 -8.74
CA PHE A 122 -5.31 -10.80 -9.49
C PHE A 122 -3.91 -10.29 -9.80
N TYR A 123 -2.98 -10.33 -8.84
CA TYR A 123 -1.57 -10.02 -9.10
C TYR A 123 -0.96 -10.94 -10.17
N HIS A 124 -1.29 -12.23 -10.11
CA HIS A 124 -0.83 -13.19 -11.12
C HIS A 124 -1.35 -12.83 -12.53
N ARG A 125 -2.61 -12.39 -12.65
CA ARG A 125 -3.21 -11.96 -13.92
C ARG A 125 -2.61 -10.65 -14.42
N GLU A 126 -2.43 -9.66 -13.55
CA GLU A 126 -1.78 -8.42 -13.91
C GLU A 126 -0.36 -8.64 -14.44
N ASN A 127 0.36 -9.59 -13.88
CA ASN A 127 1.69 -9.97 -14.35
C ASN A 127 1.72 -10.42 -15.81
N ALA A 128 0.62 -10.93 -16.36
CA ALA A 128 0.54 -11.31 -17.77
C ALA A 128 0.65 -10.12 -18.74
N PHE A 129 0.38 -8.90 -18.25
CA PHE A 129 0.41 -7.65 -19.03
C PHE A 129 1.60 -6.77 -18.68
N LYS A 130 2.45 -7.17 -17.73
CA LYS A 130 3.64 -6.43 -17.29
C LYS A 130 4.92 -7.02 -17.88
N MET A 131 5.92 -6.18 -18.12
CA MET A 131 7.28 -6.63 -18.43
C MET A 131 7.87 -7.39 -17.24
N ASP A 132 8.84 -8.28 -17.48
CA ASP A 132 9.34 -9.19 -16.44
C ASP A 132 9.95 -8.48 -15.22
N ASP A 133 10.60 -7.35 -15.43
CA ASP A 133 11.17 -6.50 -14.38
C ASP A 133 10.11 -5.77 -13.53
N LYS A 134 8.88 -5.63 -14.05
CA LYS A 134 7.75 -4.95 -13.41
C LYS A 134 6.74 -5.91 -12.78
N LYS A 135 6.96 -7.21 -12.89
CA LYS A 135 6.07 -8.22 -12.31
C LYS A 135 6.17 -8.28 -10.79
N THR A 136 5.04 -8.42 -10.13
CA THR A 136 5.00 -8.80 -8.72
C THR A 136 5.48 -10.25 -8.60
N ASN A 137 6.51 -10.50 -7.82
CA ASN A 137 6.97 -11.84 -7.56
C ASN A 137 5.93 -12.59 -6.72
N ILE A 138 5.48 -13.74 -7.23
CA ILE A 138 4.55 -14.64 -6.53
C ILE A 138 5.23 -15.98 -6.43
N ASN A 139 5.43 -16.45 -5.22
CA ASN A 139 6.06 -17.72 -4.93
C ASN A 139 5.02 -18.71 -4.41
N ILE A 140 4.66 -19.69 -5.25
CA ILE A 140 3.68 -20.71 -4.88
C ILE A 140 4.45 -21.85 -4.23
N VAL A 141 4.16 -22.08 -2.95
CA VAL A 141 4.87 -23.06 -2.11
C VAL A 141 3.90 -24.11 -1.57
N GLU A 142 4.41 -25.29 -1.20
CA GLU A 142 3.55 -26.35 -0.64
C GLU A 142 3.10 -26.05 0.80
N ASN A 143 3.95 -25.36 1.57
CA ASN A 143 3.69 -24.99 2.97
C ASN A 143 4.49 -23.73 3.29
N ILE A 144 3.79 -22.64 3.57
CA ILE A 144 4.40 -21.33 3.85
C ILE A 144 5.30 -21.36 5.08
N PRO A 145 4.89 -21.85 6.27
CA PRO A 145 5.75 -21.95 7.44
C PRO A 145 7.07 -22.69 7.16
N LYS A 146 6.98 -23.85 6.54
CA LYS A 146 8.16 -24.66 6.20
C LYS A 146 9.09 -23.90 5.24
N TYR A 147 8.53 -23.24 4.22
CA TYR A 147 9.30 -22.46 3.25
C TYR A 147 10.04 -21.29 3.92
N ILE A 148 9.37 -20.58 4.84
CA ILE A 148 9.97 -19.50 5.62
C ILE A 148 11.17 -19.99 6.44
N GLU A 149 11.05 -21.14 7.12
CA GLU A 149 12.13 -21.73 7.91
C GLU A 149 13.30 -22.18 7.03
N GLU A 150 13.04 -22.92 5.95
CA GLU A 150 14.06 -23.44 5.03
C GLU A 150 14.86 -22.35 4.30
N ASN A 151 14.23 -21.21 4.02
CA ASN A 151 14.85 -20.08 3.31
C ASN A 151 15.28 -18.93 4.25
N ASN A 152 15.11 -19.11 5.57
CA ASN A 152 15.49 -18.14 6.60
C ASN A 152 14.96 -16.71 6.34
N ILE A 153 13.67 -16.60 6.02
CA ILE A 153 13.01 -15.32 5.73
C ILE A 153 12.65 -14.61 7.02
N ASP A 154 12.95 -13.30 7.10
CA ASP A 154 12.72 -12.47 8.29
C ASP A 154 12.01 -11.14 8.01
N HIS A 155 11.90 -10.71 6.75
CA HIS A 155 11.30 -9.43 6.37
C HIS A 155 9.85 -9.60 5.93
N PHE A 156 8.92 -9.59 6.89
CA PHE A 156 7.49 -9.76 6.63
C PHE A 156 6.76 -8.43 6.73
N LEU A 157 6.17 -7.99 5.61
CA LEU A 157 5.45 -6.72 5.53
C LEU A 157 4.04 -6.84 6.12
N LYS A 158 3.32 -7.86 5.68
CA LYS A 158 1.94 -8.12 6.10
C LYS A 158 1.52 -9.55 5.76
N ILE A 159 0.42 -9.95 6.36
CA ILE A 159 -0.33 -11.16 6.00
C ILE A 159 -1.72 -10.72 5.55
N THR A 160 -2.19 -11.24 4.42
CA THR A 160 -3.60 -11.09 4.02
C THR A 160 -4.32 -12.40 4.30
N VAL A 161 -5.44 -12.33 4.98
CA VAL A 161 -6.33 -13.46 5.27
C VAL A 161 -7.61 -13.27 4.49
N CYS A 162 -8.08 -14.32 3.79
CA CYS A 162 -9.28 -14.27 2.95
C CYS A 162 -10.17 -15.48 3.18
N ASP A 163 -11.50 -15.27 3.09
CA ASP A 163 -12.48 -16.35 3.03
C ASP A 163 -13.74 -15.88 2.30
N SER A 164 -14.43 -16.80 1.62
CA SER A 164 -15.69 -16.51 0.95
C SER A 164 -16.89 -16.53 1.90
N SER A 165 -16.76 -17.14 3.08
CA SER A 165 -17.81 -17.24 4.09
C SER A 165 -17.63 -16.15 5.15
N GLU A 166 -18.61 -15.23 5.23
CA GLU A 166 -18.64 -14.19 6.25
C GLU A 166 -18.58 -14.74 7.69
N MET A 167 -19.31 -15.82 7.93
CA MET A 167 -19.36 -16.43 9.28
C MET A 167 -18.00 -16.98 9.67
N VAL A 168 -17.33 -17.70 8.78
CA VAL A 168 -15.99 -18.27 9.02
C VAL A 168 -15.01 -17.15 9.22
N PHE A 169 -15.04 -16.15 8.35
CA PHE A 169 -14.17 -15.01 8.40
C PHE A 169 -14.33 -14.21 9.70
N ASN A 170 -15.56 -13.92 10.13
CA ASN A 170 -15.81 -13.20 11.37
C ASN A 170 -15.34 -13.98 12.63
N ASN A 171 -15.34 -15.31 12.59
CA ASN A 171 -14.79 -16.11 13.68
C ASN A 171 -13.26 -16.02 13.76
N ILE A 172 -12.56 -16.05 12.63
CA ILE A 172 -11.11 -15.90 12.63
C ILE A 172 -10.69 -14.49 13.04
N MET A 173 -11.42 -13.46 12.63
CA MET A 173 -11.17 -12.06 12.99
C MET A 173 -11.14 -11.84 14.51
N LYS A 174 -12.05 -12.49 15.26
CA LYS A 174 -12.05 -12.42 16.72
C LYS A 174 -10.76 -12.95 17.33
N ARG A 175 -10.26 -14.07 16.81
CA ARG A 175 -9.03 -14.71 17.30
C ARG A 175 -7.77 -13.94 16.88
N LEU A 176 -7.76 -13.39 15.65
CA LEU A 176 -6.65 -12.55 15.18
C LEU A 176 -6.49 -11.30 16.05
N ARG A 177 -7.61 -10.67 16.44
CA ARG A 177 -7.59 -9.49 17.33
C ARG A 177 -7.17 -9.77 18.77
N GLU A 178 -7.05 -11.03 19.18
CA GLU A 178 -6.51 -11.45 20.48
C GLU A 178 -4.98 -11.59 20.48
N ILE A 179 -4.35 -11.58 19.30
CA ILE A 179 -2.89 -11.66 19.16
C ILE A 179 -2.29 -10.29 19.46
N GLU A 180 -1.33 -10.24 20.37
CA GLU A 180 -0.61 -9.02 20.73
C GLU A 180 0.44 -8.64 19.69
N ASP A 181 0.87 -7.39 19.67
CA ASP A 181 1.91 -6.82 18.79
C ASP A 181 1.60 -6.89 17.27
N ILE A 182 0.33 -7.04 16.92
CA ILE A 182 -0.14 -6.95 15.53
C ILE A 182 -1.30 -5.96 15.41
N GLU A 183 -1.44 -5.38 14.26
CA GLU A 183 -2.62 -4.63 13.85
C GLU A 183 -3.41 -5.44 12.83
N VAL A 184 -4.71 -5.56 13.07
CA VAL A 184 -5.65 -6.28 12.20
C VAL A 184 -6.62 -5.25 11.66
N LEU A 185 -6.51 -4.94 10.37
CA LEU A 185 -7.37 -3.97 9.71
C LEU A 185 -8.84 -4.45 9.73
N ASP A 186 -9.75 -3.48 9.63
CA ASP A 186 -11.17 -3.80 9.52
C ASP A 186 -11.48 -4.61 8.26
N VAL A 187 -12.54 -5.40 8.36
CA VAL A 187 -12.94 -6.32 7.30
C VAL A 187 -13.28 -5.58 6.01
N GLY A 188 -12.56 -5.91 4.95
CA GLY A 188 -12.89 -5.53 3.59
C GLY A 188 -13.72 -6.61 2.90
N TYR A 189 -14.58 -6.20 1.96
CA TYR A 189 -15.30 -7.09 1.07
C TYR A 189 -14.89 -6.80 -0.38
N MET A 190 -14.54 -7.85 -1.12
CA MET A 190 -14.15 -7.75 -2.51
C MET A 190 -15.05 -8.60 -3.40
N SER A 191 -15.54 -7.99 -4.49
CA SER A 191 -16.28 -8.68 -5.55
C SER A 191 -15.62 -8.37 -6.89
N ARG A 192 -15.02 -9.37 -7.52
CA ARG A 192 -14.32 -9.19 -8.80
C ARG A 192 -14.79 -10.17 -9.84
N LYS A 193 -15.07 -9.66 -11.05
CA LYS A 193 -15.41 -10.48 -12.21
C LYS A 193 -14.19 -11.19 -12.77
N VAL A 194 -14.32 -12.48 -12.97
CA VAL A 194 -13.29 -13.34 -13.56
C VAL A 194 -13.87 -14.10 -14.75
N ILE A 195 -13.16 -14.13 -15.87
CA ILE A 195 -13.55 -14.96 -17.02
C ILE A 195 -13.33 -16.42 -16.67
N LYS A 196 -14.39 -17.23 -16.74
CA LYS A 196 -14.35 -18.67 -16.44
C LYS A 196 -14.09 -19.49 -17.70
N TYR A 197 -14.90 -19.29 -18.74
CA TYR A 197 -14.78 -19.93 -20.04
C TYR A 197 -15.23 -18.96 -21.14
N GLY A 198 -14.37 -18.67 -22.11
CA GLY A 198 -14.73 -17.83 -23.25
C GLY A 198 -15.25 -16.45 -22.83
N THR A 199 -16.58 -16.27 -22.92
CA THR A 199 -17.28 -15.02 -22.57
C THR A 199 -17.99 -15.07 -21.22
N ASP A 200 -18.00 -16.22 -20.54
CA ASP A 200 -18.69 -16.36 -19.27
C ASP A 200 -17.88 -15.75 -18.12
N PHE A 201 -18.54 -14.92 -17.33
CA PHE A 201 -17.96 -14.29 -16.15
C PHE A 201 -18.49 -14.96 -14.88
N VAL A 202 -17.60 -15.10 -13.89
CA VAL A 202 -17.94 -15.50 -12.53
C VAL A 202 -17.41 -14.43 -11.59
N ASN A 203 -18.21 -14.02 -10.62
CA ASN A 203 -17.72 -13.17 -9.53
C ASN A 203 -16.96 -14.05 -8.54
N ILE A 204 -15.80 -13.56 -8.11
CA ILE A 204 -15.10 -14.06 -6.93
C ILE A 204 -15.38 -13.04 -5.83
N ASP A 205 -16.19 -13.45 -4.88
CA ASP A 205 -16.61 -12.66 -3.73
C ASP A 205 -15.91 -13.21 -2.49
N TYR A 206 -15.25 -12.32 -1.72
CA TYR A 206 -14.57 -12.74 -0.50
C TYR A 206 -14.44 -11.59 0.49
N TYR A 207 -14.38 -11.94 1.76
CA TYR A 207 -13.97 -11.08 2.86
C TYR A 207 -12.46 -11.17 3.03
N TYR A 208 -11.83 -10.06 3.39
CA TYR A 208 -10.39 -10.05 3.64
C TYR A 208 -10.04 -9.08 4.77
N THR A 209 -8.89 -9.33 5.38
CA THR A 209 -8.19 -8.39 6.25
C THR A 209 -6.70 -8.43 5.96
N GLU A 210 -6.04 -7.36 6.30
CA GLU A 210 -4.58 -7.27 6.30
C GLU A 210 -4.08 -7.18 7.73
N ILE A 211 -3.01 -7.88 8.02
CA ILE A 211 -2.36 -7.95 9.32
C ILE A 211 -0.94 -7.45 9.16
N SER A 212 -0.58 -6.43 9.91
CA SER A 212 0.76 -5.85 9.96
C SER A 212 1.29 -5.82 11.39
N LYS A 213 2.51 -5.37 11.56
CA LYS A 213 3.05 -5.08 12.90
C LYS A 213 2.28 -3.90 13.49
N SER A 214 1.96 -3.97 14.78
CA SER A 214 1.36 -2.84 15.50
C SER A 214 2.25 -1.60 15.44
N ASP A 215 1.63 -0.44 15.52
CA ASP A 215 2.29 0.88 15.48
C ASP A 215 3.06 1.16 14.17
N ILE A 216 2.86 0.35 13.12
CA ILE A 216 3.45 0.57 11.79
C ILE A 216 2.34 0.91 10.81
N ASN A 217 2.33 2.16 10.39
CA ASN A 217 1.42 2.72 9.40
C ASN A 217 2.17 3.65 8.45
N LYS A 218 1.49 4.20 7.47
CA LYS A 218 2.09 5.09 6.49
C LYS A 218 2.73 6.33 7.14
N TRP A 219 2.06 6.92 8.16
CA TRP A 219 2.58 8.09 8.85
C TRP A 219 3.87 7.80 9.61
N HIS A 220 3.96 6.66 10.30
CA HIS A 220 5.18 6.27 11.00
C HIS A 220 6.42 6.24 10.07
N ALA A 221 6.27 5.71 8.86
CA ALA A 221 7.38 5.73 7.88
C ALA A 221 7.68 7.14 7.35
N VAL A 222 6.64 8.00 7.23
CA VAL A 222 6.84 9.43 6.90
C VAL A 222 7.62 10.13 8.00
N GLU A 223 7.34 9.87 9.29
CA GLU A 223 8.12 10.42 10.41
C GLU A 223 9.60 9.98 10.33
N LYS A 224 9.86 8.72 9.99
CA LYS A 224 11.24 8.25 9.77
C LYS A 224 11.92 8.96 8.60
N LEU A 225 11.20 9.24 7.53
CA LEU A 225 11.73 10.01 6.41
C LEU A 225 11.97 11.48 6.79
N MET A 226 11.09 12.08 7.58
CA MET A 226 11.28 13.45 8.10
C MET A 226 12.54 13.55 8.94
N GLU A 227 12.84 12.55 9.79
CA GLU A 227 14.10 12.46 10.53
C GLU A 227 15.33 12.44 9.59
N VAL A 228 15.26 11.65 8.50
CA VAL A 228 16.35 11.54 7.51
C VAL A 228 16.58 12.84 6.75
N LEU A 229 15.50 13.58 6.44
CA LEU A 229 15.55 14.81 5.63
C LEU A 229 15.65 16.09 6.45
N ASP A 230 15.60 16.03 7.78
CA ASP A 230 15.50 17.19 8.69
C ASP A 230 14.33 18.11 8.32
N ILE A 231 13.15 17.50 8.10
CA ILE A 231 11.88 18.17 7.73
C ILE A 231 10.94 18.15 8.94
N LYS A 232 10.21 19.24 9.15
CA LYS A 232 9.19 19.35 10.20
C LYS A 232 7.82 18.97 9.67
N THR A 233 6.93 18.61 10.57
CA THR A 233 5.55 18.21 10.25
C THR A 233 4.80 19.29 9.46
N ASP A 234 4.94 20.57 9.80
CA ASP A 234 4.32 21.70 9.12
C ASP A 234 4.87 21.96 7.70
N GLU A 235 5.92 21.24 7.30
CA GLU A 235 6.53 21.27 5.97
C GLU A 235 6.13 20.06 5.11
N VAL A 236 5.23 19.21 5.61
CA VAL A 236 4.74 17.98 4.94
C VAL A 236 3.33 18.14 4.43
N MET A 237 3.08 17.74 3.19
CA MET A 237 1.75 17.50 2.63
C MET A 237 1.54 15.99 2.43
N ALA A 238 0.37 15.48 2.79
CA ALA A 238 -0.03 14.10 2.54
C ALA A 238 -1.32 14.04 1.73
N ILE A 239 -1.36 13.18 0.71
CA ILE A 239 -2.51 13.01 -0.18
C ILE A 239 -2.89 11.52 -0.23
N GLY A 240 -4.16 11.20 0.02
CA GLY A 240 -4.65 9.84 0.04
C GLY A 240 -6.17 9.73 -0.07
N ASP A 241 -6.68 8.49 -0.14
CA ASP A 241 -8.12 8.25 -0.35
C ASP A 241 -8.73 7.21 0.58
N ASN A 242 -7.92 6.42 1.30
CA ASN A 242 -8.41 5.25 2.02
C ASN A 242 -8.06 5.28 3.51
N VAL A 243 -8.59 4.32 4.26
CA VAL A 243 -8.42 4.23 5.73
C VAL A 243 -6.95 4.12 6.15
N ASN A 244 -6.11 3.44 5.35
CA ASN A 244 -4.68 3.34 5.61
C ASN A 244 -3.90 4.65 5.36
N ASP A 245 -4.57 5.69 4.80
CA ASP A 245 -4.01 7.03 4.61
C ASP A 245 -4.42 7.99 5.71
N MET A 246 -5.42 7.62 6.51
CA MET A 246 -6.06 8.52 7.46
C MET A 246 -5.06 9.19 8.39
N GLU A 247 -4.15 8.42 8.99
CA GLU A 247 -3.16 8.99 9.91
C GLU A 247 -2.15 9.92 9.22
N MET A 248 -1.72 9.61 8.00
CA MET A 248 -0.83 10.53 7.30
C MET A 248 -1.54 11.81 6.87
N ILE A 249 -2.85 11.75 6.55
CA ILE A 249 -3.67 12.92 6.24
C ILE A 249 -3.91 13.75 7.50
N GLU A 250 -4.26 13.12 8.63
CA GLU A 250 -4.57 13.81 9.89
C GLU A 250 -3.34 14.50 10.51
N HIS A 251 -2.16 13.88 10.38
CA HIS A 251 -0.96 14.36 11.08
C HIS A 251 -0.03 15.23 10.24
N ALA A 252 -0.14 15.22 8.91
CA ALA A 252 0.66 16.10 8.07
C ALA A 252 0.34 17.59 8.31
N GLY A 253 1.28 18.47 7.99
CA GLY A 253 1.05 19.91 8.05
C GLY A 253 -0.04 20.39 7.08
N ILE A 254 -0.25 19.64 5.97
CA ILE A 254 -1.39 19.78 5.06
C ILE A 254 -1.87 18.37 4.71
N GLY A 255 -3.04 18.00 5.20
CA GLY A 255 -3.73 16.76 4.85
C GLY A 255 -4.73 16.96 3.72
N VAL A 256 -4.67 16.12 2.71
CA VAL A 256 -5.55 16.19 1.53
C VAL A 256 -6.25 14.85 1.30
N ALA A 257 -7.57 14.86 1.29
CA ALA A 257 -8.39 13.74 0.86
C ALA A 257 -8.77 13.86 -0.62
N MET A 258 -8.80 12.74 -1.33
CA MET A 258 -9.38 12.67 -2.67
C MET A 258 -10.91 12.70 -2.60
N ASP A 259 -11.60 13.17 -3.66
CA ASP A 259 -13.08 13.20 -3.64
C ASP A 259 -13.71 11.79 -3.67
N ASN A 260 -13.01 10.80 -4.19
CA ASN A 260 -13.41 9.40 -4.10
C ASN A 260 -13.22 8.76 -2.71
N SER A 261 -12.69 9.50 -1.73
CA SER A 261 -12.53 9.03 -0.34
C SER A 261 -13.87 8.88 0.38
N GLY A 262 -13.90 7.99 1.38
CA GLY A 262 -15.01 7.92 2.34
C GLY A 262 -15.09 9.16 3.23
N GLU A 263 -16.30 9.47 3.75
CA GLU A 263 -16.56 10.65 4.58
C GLU A 263 -15.58 10.79 5.75
N LYS A 264 -15.22 9.70 6.43
CA LYS A 264 -14.29 9.73 7.57
C LYS A 264 -12.89 10.27 7.21
N ILE A 265 -12.43 10.02 5.99
CA ILE A 265 -11.15 10.52 5.51
C ILE A 265 -11.26 12.02 5.20
N LYS A 266 -12.38 12.42 4.57
CA LYS A 266 -12.66 13.84 4.27
C LYS A 266 -12.81 14.69 5.53
N GLU A 267 -13.34 14.11 6.63
CA GLU A 267 -13.53 14.80 7.92
C GLU A 267 -12.20 15.16 8.60
N VAL A 268 -11.13 14.39 8.41
CA VAL A 268 -9.82 14.65 9.03
C VAL A 268 -8.88 15.47 8.14
N ALA A 269 -9.22 15.66 6.86
CA ALA A 269 -8.39 16.37 5.91
C ALA A 269 -8.59 17.89 5.99
N ASP A 270 -7.51 18.67 5.77
CA ASP A 270 -7.56 20.12 5.62
C ASP A 270 -8.20 20.53 4.29
N TYR A 271 -8.01 19.70 3.25
CA TYR A 271 -8.55 19.93 1.91
C TYR A 271 -9.14 18.65 1.33
N VAL A 272 -10.20 18.82 0.55
CA VAL A 272 -10.70 17.80 -0.37
C VAL A 272 -10.36 18.28 -1.78
N THR A 273 -9.68 17.43 -2.55
CA THR A 273 -9.39 17.69 -3.98
C THR A 273 -10.31 16.87 -4.87
N ASP A 274 -10.20 16.97 -6.19
CA ASP A 274 -10.95 16.14 -7.13
C ASP A 274 -10.57 14.65 -6.98
N ASP A 275 -11.35 13.75 -7.58
CA ASP A 275 -11.05 12.33 -7.58
C ASP A 275 -9.83 11.98 -8.46
N ASN A 276 -9.39 10.72 -8.39
CA ASN A 276 -8.23 10.22 -9.12
C ASN A 276 -8.43 10.15 -10.65
N ASP A 277 -9.67 10.08 -11.14
CA ASP A 277 -9.98 10.12 -12.57
C ASP A 277 -9.99 11.56 -13.15
N ASN A 278 -10.01 12.55 -12.24
CA ASN A 278 -10.04 13.97 -12.56
C ASN A 278 -8.76 14.72 -12.12
N ASP A 279 -7.62 14.03 -12.03
CA ASP A 279 -6.30 14.63 -11.70
C ASP A 279 -6.25 15.38 -10.37
N GLY A 280 -6.95 14.90 -9.34
CA GLY A 280 -7.04 15.57 -8.04
C GLY A 280 -5.69 15.86 -7.41
N VAL A 281 -4.71 14.95 -7.53
CA VAL A 281 -3.33 15.17 -7.04
C VAL A 281 -2.67 16.38 -7.73
N ALA A 282 -2.75 16.46 -9.05
CA ALA A 282 -2.16 17.57 -9.78
C ALA A 282 -2.79 18.91 -9.41
N LYS A 283 -4.12 18.96 -9.36
CA LYS A 283 -4.88 20.19 -9.06
C LYS A 283 -4.56 20.76 -7.68
N ILE A 284 -4.45 19.92 -6.67
CA ILE A 284 -4.13 20.41 -5.32
C ILE A 284 -2.68 20.87 -5.21
N ILE A 285 -1.74 20.18 -5.87
CA ILE A 285 -0.33 20.58 -5.92
C ILE A 285 -0.19 21.91 -6.66
N GLU A 286 -0.84 22.09 -7.80
CA GLU A 286 -0.86 23.40 -8.49
C GLU A 286 -1.38 24.51 -7.59
N LYS A 287 -2.51 24.27 -6.94
CA LYS A 287 -3.17 25.26 -6.08
C LYS A 287 -2.31 25.70 -4.90
N LEU A 288 -1.68 24.73 -4.19
CA LEU A 288 -1.02 25.00 -2.91
C LEU A 288 0.51 25.16 -3.02
N ILE A 289 1.12 24.64 -4.09
CA ILE A 289 2.59 24.62 -4.22
C ILE A 289 3.07 25.47 -5.40
N LEU A 290 2.39 25.37 -6.56
CA LEU A 290 2.88 26.02 -7.75
C LEU A 290 2.38 27.46 -7.88
N ASN A 291 1.17 27.75 -7.46
CA ASN A 291 0.53 29.07 -7.55
C ASN A 291 0.67 29.93 -6.27
N GLU A 292 1.45 29.52 -5.27
CA GLU A 292 1.82 30.39 -4.15
C GLU A 292 2.72 31.52 -4.67
N GLY A 293 2.11 32.64 -5.04
CA GLY A 293 2.83 33.86 -5.48
C GLY A 293 2.14 34.73 -6.52
N GLU A 294 0.91 34.41 -6.95
CA GLU A 294 0.09 35.35 -7.73
C GLU A 294 -0.92 36.13 -6.86
#